data_c79c3d8f98bf8c41a65e5daf6a60e8f9
#
_entry.id   c79c3d8f98bf8c41a65e5daf6a60e8f9
#
_cell.length_a   1.000
_cell.length_b   1.000
_cell.length_c   1.000
_cell.angle_alpha   90.00
_cell.angle_beta   90.00
_cell.angle_gamma   90.00
#
_symmetry.space_group_name_H-M   'P 1'
#
loop_
_entity.id
_entity.type
_entity.pdbx_description
1 polymer ?
#
loop_
_entity_poly.entity_id
_entity_poly.type
_entity_poly.pdbx_seq_one_letter_code
_entity_poly.pdbx_strand_id
1 'polypeptide(L)'
;VRRGAPCDMIFQSIAGSEKGNLAFGFTTENIREAKELLQRQGTAAGPNLLYFETGQGSELSSGAHNGADQVTMEARCYAYARCFSPFMVNTVVGFIGPEYLYDSRQVIRAGLEDHFMGKLSGVPMGCDCCYTNHMMADQNDIENLAMLLASAGVNYILGVPASDDVMLNYQTNAYHDAAAIREVLGLRPISEFDRWLERMGITEDGRLTARAGDPTIFAELL
;
A
#
# COMPACT_ATOMS: atom_id res chain seq x y z
N VAL A 1 -0.90 22.01 -7.43
CA VAL A 1 -0.17 22.28 -8.65
C VAL A 1 -0.58 23.65 -9.23
N ARG A 2 -1.82 23.83 -9.70
CA ARG A 2 -2.27 25.12 -10.30
C ARG A 2 -2.08 26.36 -9.43
N ARG A 3 -2.00 26.18 -8.11
CA ARG A 3 -1.74 27.25 -7.12
C ARG A 3 -0.26 27.31 -6.69
N GLY A 4 0.64 26.63 -7.38
CA GLY A 4 2.07 26.63 -7.07
C GLY A 4 2.54 25.64 -6.01
N ALA A 5 1.66 24.79 -5.47
CA ALA A 5 2.08 23.74 -4.57
C ALA A 5 2.88 22.66 -5.31
N PRO A 6 4.03 22.23 -4.79
CA PRO A 6 4.77 21.11 -5.38
C PRO A 6 3.92 19.84 -5.27
N CYS A 7 3.94 19.03 -6.32
CA CYS A 7 3.23 17.75 -6.35
C CYS A 7 3.96 16.79 -7.27
N ASP A 8 4.44 15.69 -6.73
CA ASP A 8 5.20 14.69 -7.47
C ASP A 8 4.33 13.53 -7.91
N MET A 9 3.32 13.18 -7.12
CA MET A 9 2.49 12.01 -7.35
C MET A 9 1.06 12.25 -6.85
N ILE A 10 0.09 11.63 -7.50
CA ILE A 10 -1.30 11.61 -7.07
C ILE A 10 -1.54 10.27 -6.38
N PHE A 11 -2.11 10.35 -5.19
CA PHE A 11 -2.69 9.24 -4.47
C PHE A 11 -4.21 9.22 -4.69
N GLN A 12 -4.75 8.03 -5.01
CA GLN A 12 -6.19 7.84 -5.17
C GLN A 12 -6.62 6.41 -4.84
N SER A 13 -7.62 6.27 -3.99
CA SER A 13 -8.33 5.00 -3.81
C SER A 13 -9.28 4.78 -4.99
N ILE A 14 -9.28 3.57 -5.56
CA ILE A 14 -10.06 3.23 -6.75
C ILE A 14 -10.99 2.04 -6.49
N ALA A 15 -12.13 2.04 -7.17
CA ALA A 15 -13.07 0.92 -7.22
C ALA A 15 -13.05 0.24 -8.61
N GLY A 16 -13.47 -1.02 -8.66
CA GLY A 16 -13.57 -1.79 -9.90
C GLY A 16 -14.75 -1.41 -10.80
N SER A 17 -15.46 -0.33 -10.50
CA SER A 17 -16.55 0.21 -11.31
C SER A 17 -16.58 1.73 -11.27
N GLU A 18 -16.99 2.35 -12.37
CA GLU A 18 -17.20 3.81 -12.43
C GLU A 18 -18.26 4.28 -11.43
N LYS A 19 -19.28 3.46 -11.17
CA LYS A 19 -20.28 3.75 -10.13
C LYS A 19 -19.65 3.88 -8.74
N GLY A 20 -18.70 3.00 -8.40
CA GLY A 20 -17.95 3.07 -7.14
C GLY A 20 -17.09 4.34 -7.10
N ASN A 21 -16.34 4.61 -8.14
CA ASN A 21 -15.51 5.81 -8.24
C ASN A 21 -16.31 7.10 -8.10
N LEU A 22 -17.47 7.19 -8.76
CA LEU A 22 -18.39 8.33 -8.66
C LEU A 22 -18.94 8.52 -7.24
N ALA A 23 -19.24 7.43 -6.53
CA ALA A 23 -19.70 7.48 -5.14
C ALA A 23 -18.63 8.11 -4.21
N PHE A 24 -17.37 8.00 -4.55
CA PHE A 24 -16.23 8.61 -3.85
C PHE A 24 -15.78 9.95 -4.45
N GLY A 25 -16.57 10.50 -5.36
CA GLY A 25 -16.45 11.89 -5.82
C GLY A 25 -15.48 12.11 -6.98
N PHE A 26 -15.07 11.08 -7.72
CA PHE A 26 -14.21 11.22 -8.88
C PHE A 26 -14.63 10.35 -10.06
N THR A 27 -14.15 10.70 -11.24
CA THR A 27 -14.36 9.98 -12.49
C THR A 27 -13.04 9.53 -13.10
N THR A 28 -13.11 8.61 -14.04
CA THR A 28 -11.96 8.24 -14.88
C THR A 28 -11.32 9.46 -15.55
N GLU A 29 -12.13 10.41 -15.99
CA GLU A 29 -11.63 11.64 -16.62
C GLU A 29 -10.87 12.52 -15.63
N ASN A 30 -11.34 12.64 -14.38
CA ASN A 30 -10.60 13.40 -13.35
C ASN A 30 -9.20 12.85 -13.13
N ILE A 31 -9.01 11.52 -13.16
CA ILE A 31 -7.68 10.92 -13.03
C ILE A 31 -6.80 11.24 -14.24
N ARG A 32 -7.37 11.20 -15.46
CA ARG A 32 -6.64 11.58 -16.68
C ARG A 32 -6.18 13.04 -16.66
N GLU A 33 -7.11 13.95 -16.38
CA GLU A 33 -6.80 15.38 -16.26
C GLU A 33 -5.74 15.66 -15.18
N ALA A 34 -5.86 14.99 -14.04
CA ALA A 34 -4.91 15.13 -12.95
C ALA A 34 -3.51 14.63 -13.34
N LYS A 35 -3.43 13.45 -14.00
CA LYS A 35 -2.17 12.91 -14.53
C LYS A 35 -1.53 13.86 -15.54
N GLU A 36 -2.31 14.35 -16.50
CA GLU A 36 -1.82 15.29 -17.50
C GLU A 36 -1.36 16.62 -16.88
N LEU A 37 -2.07 17.10 -15.87
CA LEU A 37 -1.67 18.29 -15.13
C LEU A 37 -0.34 18.08 -14.42
N LEU A 38 -0.14 16.92 -13.80
CA LEU A 38 1.10 16.55 -13.13
C LEU A 38 2.27 16.47 -14.14
N GLN A 39 2.03 15.85 -15.29
CA GLN A 39 3.03 15.76 -16.35
C GLN A 39 3.50 17.13 -16.86
N ARG A 40 2.60 18.11 -16.89
CA ARG A 40 2.89 19.46 -17.38
C ARG A 40 3.44 20.41 -16.32
N GLN A 41 3.03 20.28 -15.09
CA GLN A 41 3.24 21.27 -14.03
C GLN A 41 3.67 20.66 -12.68
N GLY A 42 3.82 19.34 -12.61
CA GLY A 42 4.30 18.67 -11.41
C GLY A 42 5.82 18.84 -11.23
N THR A 43 6.29 18.44 -10.06
CA THR A 43 7.70 18.50 -9.68
C THR A 43 8.43 17.16 -9.89
N ALA A 44 7.70 16.10 -10.22
CA ALA A 44 8.27 14.78 -10.49
C ALA A 44 9.18 14.78 -11.73
N ALA A 45 10.35 14.19 -11.59
CA ALA A 45 11.30 14.05 -12.68
C ALA A 45 11.07 12.83 -13.59
N GLY A 46 10.09 11.99 -13.29
CA GLY A 46 9.88 10.68 -13.94
C GLY A 46 8.41 10.36 -14.23
N PRO A 47 8.14 9.16 -14.78
CA PRO A 47 6.80 8.73 -15.16
C PRO A 47 5.93 8.27 -13.98
N ASN A 48 6.48 8.19 -12.77
CA ASN A 48 5.84 7.61 -11.60
C ASN A 48 4.90 8.61 -10.93
N LEU A 49 3.74 8.85 -11.54
CA LEU A 49 2.84 9.94 -11.17
C LEU A 49 1.59 9.50 -10.42
N LEU A 50 1.28 8.21 -10.42
CA LEU A 50 0.04 7.69 -9.83
C LEU A 50 0.33 6.56 -8.85
N TYR A 51 -0.25 6.68 -7.68
CA TYR A 51 -0.33 5.67 -6.65
C TYR A 51 -1.80 5.37 -6.37
N PHE A 52 -2.21 4.11 -6.55
CA PHE A 52 -3.59 3.70 -6.31
C PHE A 52 -3.70 2.80 -5.10
N GLU A 53 -4.82 2.92 -4.39
CA GLU A 53 -5.22 2.00 -3.34
C GLU A 53 -6.53 1.32 -3.67
N THR A 54 -6.64 0.07 -3.23
CA THR A 54 -7.82 -0.77 -3.34
C THR A 54 -7.73 -1.89 -2.31
N GLY A 55 -8.64 -2.86 -2.29
CA GLY A 55 -8.60 -4.04 -1.42
C GLY A 55 -9.92 -4.78 -1.43
N GLN A 56 -9.88 -6.11 -1.27
CA GLN A 56 -11.08 -6.94 -1.25
C GLN A 56 -12.02 -6.61 -0.10
N GLY A 57 -11.49 -6.22 1.06
CA GLY A 57 -12.28 -5.79 2.21
C GLY A 57 -12.86 -4.39 2.07
N SER A 58 -12.56 -3.68 0.99
CA SER A 58 -12.91 -2.28 0.80
C SER A 58 -14.41 -2.04 0.61
N GLU A 59 -14.93 -1.08 1.35
CA GLU A 59 -16.29 -0.55 1.14
C GLU A 59 -16.47 0.09 -0.25
N LEU A 60 -15.38 0.58 -0.86
CA LEU A 60 -15.39 1.13 -2.21
C LEU A 60 -16.05 0.19 -3.24
N SER A 61 -15.86 -1.10 -3.05
CA SER A 61 -16.41 -2.10 -3.95
C SER A 61 -17.79 -2.61 -3.53
N SER A 62 -18.19 -2.47 -2.27
CA SER A 62 -19.37 -3.13 -1.70
C SER A 62 -20.69 -2.60 -2.25
N GLY A 63 -20.94 -1.30 -2.21
CA GLY A 63 -22.19 -0.68 -2.66
C GLY A 63 -22.34 -0.59 -4.18
N ALA A 64 -21.29 -0.85 -4.93
CA ALA A 64 -21.22 -0.66 -6.38
C ALA A 64 -20.88 -1.93 -7.15
N HIS A 65 -20.90 -3.10 -6.50
CA HIS A 65 -20.45 -4.38 -7.08
C HIS A 65 -21.40 -4.95 -8.13
N ASN A 66 -22.66 -4.54 -8.18
CA ASN A 66 -23.67 -5.02 -9.14
C ASN A 66 -23.82 -6.58 -9.15
N GLY A 67 -23.72 -7.20 -7.99
CA GLY A 67 -23.78 -8.66 -7.83
C GLY A 67 -22.47 -9.41 -8.09
N ALA A 68 -21.38 -8.73 -8.41
CA ALA A 68 -20.06 -9.35 -8.49
C ALA A 68 -19.48 -9.58 -7.08
N ASP A 69 -18.68 -10.63 -6.92
CA ASP A 69 -17.96 -10.88 -5.67
C ASP A 69 -16.73 -9.95 -5.52
N GLN A 70 -16.19 -9.89 -4.30
CA GLN A 70 -15.08 -9.00 -3.96
C GLN A 70 -13.82 -9.31 -4.75
N VAL A 71 -13.50 -10.57 -5.00
CA VAL A 71 -12.33 -10.98 -5.79
C VAL A 71 -12.45 -10.48 -7.23
N THR A 72 -13.63 -10.63 -7.83
CA THR A 72 -13.92 -10.12 -9.18
C THR A 72 -13.82 -8.59 -9.23
N MET A 73 -14.35 -7.91 -8.22
CA MET A 73 -14.26 -6.44 -8.15
C MET A 73 -12.80 -5.97 -8.03
N GLU A 74 -12.01 -6.66 -7.22
CA GLU A 74 -10.59 -6.35 -7.05
C GLU A 74 -9.79 -6.58 -8.34
N ALA A 75 -10.03 -7.69 -9.04
CA ALA A 75 -9.42 -7.93 -10.36
C ALA A 75 -9.76 -6.82 -11.36
N ARG A 76 -10.98 -6.27 -11.31
CA ARG A 76 -11.39 -5.11 -12.13
C ARG A 76 -10.65 -3.84 -11.73
N CYS A 77 -10.35 -3.63 -10.43
CA CYS A 77 -9.51 -2.50 -9.99
C CYS A 77 -8.13 -2.57 -10.66
N TYR A 78 -7.51 -3.74 -10.74
CA TYR A 78 -6.19 -3.88 -11.39
C TYR A 78 -6.26 -3.65 -12.90
N ALA A 79 -7.31 -4.14 -13.56
CA ALA A 79 -7.54 -3.86 -14.97
C ALA A 79 -7.74 -2.35 -15.22
N TYR A 80 -8.47 -1.67 -14.35
CA TYR A 80 -8.64 -0.23 -14.38
C TYR A 80 -7.32 0.51 -14.15
N ALA A 81 -6.57 0.14 -13.11
CA ALA A 81 -5.28 0.74 -12.78
C ALA A 81 -4.28 0.66 -13.96
N ARG A 82 -4.22 -0.48 -14.64
CA ARG A 82 -3.35 -0.67 -15.82
C ARG A 82 -3.55 0.36 -16.92
N CYS A 83 -4.76 0.87 -17.10
CA CYS A 83 -5.05 1.90 -18.10
C CYS A 83 -4.28 3.21 -17.87
N PHE A 84 -3.78 3.40 -16.65
CA PHE A 84 -3.06 4.61 -16.25
C PHE A 84 -1.56 4.41 -16.07
N SER A 85 -1.05 3.18 -16.17
CA SER A 85 0.36 2.85 -15.88
C SER A 85 0.81 3.42 -14.53
N PRO A 86 0.25 2.95 -13.41
CA PRO A 86 0.56 3.50 -12.09
C PRO A 86 1.99 3.15 -11.68
N PHE A 87 2.56 3.96 -10.80
CA PHE A 87 3.81 3.65 -10.11
C PHE A 87 3.65 2.38 -9.27
N MET A 88 2.57 2.30 -8.51
CA MET A 88 2.20 1.11 -7.76
C MET A 88 0.72 1.11 -7.41
N VAL A 89 0.21 -0.07 -7.09
CA VAL A 89 -1.11 -0.28 -6.50
C VAL A 89 -0.92 -0.96 -5.16
N ASN A 90 -1.52 -0.39 -4.12
CA ASN A 90 -1.53 -0.93 -2.78
C ASN A 90 -2.86 -1.61 -2.51
N THR A 91 -2.84 -2.89 -2.15
CA THR A 91 -4.03 -3.48 -1.55
C THR A 91 -4.05 -3.19 -0.06
N VAL A 92 -5.08 -2.53 0.42
CA VAL A 92 -5.37 -2.29 1.83
C VAL A 92 -6.33 -3.38 2.26
N VAL A 93 -5.83 -4.45 2.85
CA VAL A 93 -6.60 -5.70 3.02
C VAL A 93 -7.74 -5.53 4.01
N GLY A 94 -7.48 -4.93 5.16
CA GLY A 94 -8.49 -4.57 6.15
C GLY A 94 -8.82 -3.09 6.02
N PHE A 95 -9.51 -2.71 4.95
CA PHE A 95 -9.76 -1.32 4.60
C PHE A 95 -10.61 -0.59 5.65
N ILE A 96 -10.49 0.71 5.68
CA ILE A 96 -11.19 1.62 6.59
C ILE A 96 -12.68 1.67 6.26
N GLY A 97 -13.51 1.33 7.23
CA GLY A 97 -14.95 1.33 7.09
C GLY A 97 -15.56 0.02 7.54
N PRO A 98 -16.83 -0.26 7.26
CA PRO A 98 -17.40 -1.57 7.51
C PRO A 98 -16.79 -2.59 6.56
N GLU A 99 -15.78 -3.32 7.03
CA GLU A 99 -15.11 -4.36 6.27
C GLU A 99 -16.02 -5.55 5.99
N TYR A 100 -15.73 -6.18 4.86
CA TYR A 100 -16.38 -7.39 4.40
C TYR A 100 -15.55 -8.65 4.69
N LEU A 101 -14.33 -8.48 5.17
CA LEU A 101 -13.48 -9.55 5.68
C LEU A 101 -13.69 -9.65 7.20
N TYR A 102 -14.00 -10.85 7.69
CA TYR A 102 -14.44 -11.04 9.06
C TYR A 102 -13.34 -11.59 9.97
N ASP A 103 -12.47 -12.44 9.45
CA ASP A 103 -11.45 -13.15 10.23
C ASP A 103 -10.08 -13.16 9.55
N SER A 104 -9.06 -13.59 10.28
CA SER A 104 -7.68 -13.65 9.82
C SER A 104 -7.49 -14.49 8.56
N ARG A 105 -8.25 -15.59 8.39
CA ARG A 105 -8.14 -16.45 7.20
C ARG A 105 -8.59 -15.71 5.96
N GLN A 106 -9.67 -14.94 6.09
CA GLN A 106 -10.17 -14.11 4.98
C GLN A 106 -9.19 -13.00 4.64
N VAL A 107 -8.59 -12.35 5.65
CA VAL A 107 -7.57 -11.31 5.47
C VAL A 107 -6.34 -11.86 4.74
N ILE A 108 -5.78 -12.97 5.22
CA ILE A 108 -4.59 -13.59 4.63
C ILE A 108 -4.88 -14.05 3.20
N ARG A 109 -6.02 -14.69 2.98
CA ARG A 109 -6.44 -15.12 1.65
C ARG A 109 -6.60 -13.93 0.71
N ALA A 110 -7.31 -12.89 1.12
CA ALA A 110 -7.54 -11.71 0.30
C ALA A 110 -6.23 -11.02 -0.09
N GLY A 111 -5.32 -10.80 0.86
CA GLY A 111 -4.02 -10.20 0.57
C GLY A 111 -3.19 -11.00 -0.44
N LEU A 112 -3.20 -12.33 -0.34
CA LEU A 112 -2.51 -13.20 -1.30
C LEU A 112 -3.20 -13.20 -2.68
N GLU A 113 -4.52 -13.28 -2.72
CA GLU A 113 -5.30 -13.22 -3.97
C GLU A 113 -5.06 -11.89 -4.68
N ASP A 114 -5.14 -10.78 -3.96
CA ASP A 114 -4.90 -9.44 -4.50
C ASP A 114 -3.49 -9.31 -5.07
N HIS A 115 -2.50 -9.75 -4.30
CA HIS A 115 -1.11 -9.75 -4.76
C HIS A 115 -0.94 -10.52 -6.07
N PHE A 116 -1.43 -11.77 -6.13
CA PHE A 116 -1.28 -12.60 -7.33
C PHE A 116 -2.08 -12.07 -8.51
N MET A 117 -3.31 -11.61 -8.31
CA MET A 117 -4.11 -11.00 -9.38
C MET A 117 -3.42 -9.77 -9.97
N GLY A 118 -2.89 -8.90 -9.11
CA GLY A 118 -2.14 -7.73 -9.56
C GLY A 118 -0.86 -8.09 -10.31
N LYS A 119 -0.06 -9.02 -9.78
CA LYS A 119 1.17 -9.49 -10.43
C LYS A 119 0.89 -10.14 -11.79
N LEU A 120 -0.11 -11.02 -11.87
CA LEU A 120 -0.52 -11.63 -13.13
C LEU A 120 -1.07 -10.60 -14.13
N SER A 121 -1.66 -9.53 -13.64
CA SER A 121 -2.09 -8.40 -14.44
C SER A 121 -0.96 -7.45 -14.87
N GLY A 122 0.27 -7.67 -14.40
CA GLY A 122 1.42 -6.81 -14.70
C GLY A 122 1.38 -5.46 -13.98
N VAL A 123 0.78 -5.41 -12.80
CA VAL A 123 0.71 -4.23 -11.95
C VAL A 123 1.76 -4.34 -10.84
N PRO A 124 2.53 -3.28 -10.54
CA PRO A 124 3.41 -3.26 -9.37
C PRO A 124 2.57 -3.28 -8.09
N MET A 125 2.69 -4.34 -7.29
CA MET A 125 1.85 -4.57 -6.11
C MET A 125 2.58 -4.29 -4.81
N GLY A 126 1.91 -3.53 -3.95
CA GLY A 126 2.20 -3.42 -2.52
C GLY A 126 1.01 -3.86 -1.68
N CYS A 127 1.23 -3.94 -0.38
CA CYS A 127 0.18 -4.32 0.55
C CYS A 127 0.29 -3.52 1.85
N ASP A 128 -0.85 -3.02 2.30
CA ASP A 128 -1.09 -2.69 3.69
C ASP A 128 -1.70 -3.91 4.37
N CYS A 129 -0.86 -4.66 5.07
CA CYS A 129 -1.31 -5.80 5.85
C CYS A 129 -1.94 -5.28 7.14
N CYS A 130 -3.22 -5.03 7.11
CA CYS A 130 -3.93 -4.36 8.19
C CYS A 130 -5.24 -5.05 8.55
N TYR A 131 -5.73 -4.77 9.75
CA TYR A 131 -7.06 -5.16 10.20
C TYR A 131 -7.65 -4.07 11.11
N THR A 132 -8.96 -4.00 11.18
CA THR A 132 -9.65 -3.12 12.11
C THR A 132 -10.13 -3.90 13.33
N ASN A 133 -10.34 -3.20 14.44
CA ASN A 133 -10.59 -3.82 15.74
C ASN A 133 -11.90 -4.64 15.86
N HIS A 134 -12.78 -4.55 14.87
CA HIS A 134 -14.00 -5.37 14.84
C HIS A 134 -13.83 -6.72 14.10
N MET A 135 -12.68 -6.94 13.48
CA MET A 135 -12.36 -8.22 12.84
C MET A 135 -11.83 -9.21 13.87
N MET A 136 -12.06 -10.50 13.62
CA MET A 136 -11.46 -11.60 14.39
C MET A 136 -10.05 -11.89 13.85
N ALA A 137 -9.15 -10.92 14.06
CA ALA A 137 -7.76 -10.98 13.68
C ALA A 137 -6.90 -10.31 14.76
N ASP A 138 -5.61 -10.60 14.75
CA ASP A 138 -4.62 -9.97 15.63
C ASP A 138 -3.35 -9.58 14.89
N GLN A 139 -2.39 -9.00 15.61
CA GLN A 139 -1.12 -8.55 15.04
C GLN A 139 -0.33 -9.69 14.40
N ASN A 140 -0.35 -10.90 14.98
CA ASN A 140 0.37 -12.03 14.41
C ASN A 140 -0.19 -12.43 13.04
N ASP A 141 -1.49 -12.26 12.81
CA ASP A 141 -2.13 -12.60 11.53
C ASP A 141 -1.61 -11.72 10.40
N ILE A 142 -1.48 -10.42 10.64
CA ILE A 142 -0.97 -9.49 9.62
C ILE A 142 0.55 -9.59 9.44
N GLU A 143 1.30 -9.91 10.48
CA GLU A 143 2.73 -10.22 10.37
C GLU A 143 2.95 -11.50 9.53
N ASN A 144 2.12 -12.52 9.74
CA ASN A 144 2.13 -13.72 8.90
C ASN A 144 1.80 -13.40 7.44
N LEU A 145 0.79 -12.55 7.19
CA LEU A 145 0.46 -12.11 5.83
C LEU A 145 1.65 -11.39 5.19
N ALA A 146 2.28 -10.47 5.91
CA ALA A 146 3.45 -9.74 5.42
C ALA A 146 4.60 -10.66 5.05
N MET A 147 4.88 -11.68 5.88
CA MET A 147 5.90 -12.70 5.60
C MET A 147 5.57 -13.52 4.34
N LEU A 148 4.32 -13.94 4.19
CA LEU A 148 3.85 -14.69 3.01
C LEU A 148 3.96 -13.84 1.73
N LEU A 149 3.55 -12.59 1.78
CA LEU A 149 3.63 -11.66 0.65
C LEU A 149 5.09 -11.36 0.27
N ALA A 150 5.96 -11.17 1.24
CA ALA A 150 7.38 -10.98 0.99
C ALA A 150 8.01 -12.21 0.32
N SER A 151 7.64 -13.42 0.77
CA SER A 151 8.05 -14.69 0.14
C SER A 151 7.49 -14.84 -1.28
N ALA A 152 6.34 -14.26 -1.57
CA ALA A 152 5.70 -14.23 -2.89
C ALA A 152 6.22 -13.09 -3.79
N GLY A 153 7.13 -12.25 -3.31
CA GLY A 153 7.76 -11.19 -4.09
C GLY A 153 6.92 -9.90 -4.20
N VAL A 154 6.26 -9.50 -3.12
CA VAL A 154 5.61 -8.19 -3.03
C VAL A 154 6.64 -7.06 -3.23
N ASN A 155 6.24 -5.98 -3.86
CA ASN A 155 7.15 -4.88 -4.15
C ASN A 155 7.45 -4.02 -2.90
N TYR A 156 6.44 -3.84 -2.05
CA TYR A 156 6.58 -3.12 -0.79
C TYR A 156 5.47 -3.50 0.19
N ILE A 157 5.69 -3.23 1.46
CA ILE A 157 4.70 -3.35 2.53
C ILE A 157 4.56 -1.97 3.18
N LEU A 158 3.34 -1.53 3.36
CA LEU A 158 3.05 -0.33 4.12
C LEU A 158 3.29 -0.60 5.61
N GLY A 159 3.77 0.38 6.34
CA GLY A 159 4.00 0.24 7.77
C GLY A 159 4.02 1.58 8.48
N VAL A 160 3.87 1.52 9.79
CA VAL A 160 3.92 2.65 10.72
C VAL A 160 4.96 2.39 11.81
N PRO A 161 5.35 3.39 12.60
CA PRO A 161 6.43 3.20 13.59
C PRO A 161 6.18 2.09 14.61
N ALA A 162 4.94 1.91 15.07
CA ALA A 162 4.59 1.02 16.18
C ALA A 162 3.31 0.20 15.97
N SER A 163 2.98 -0.15 14.75
CA SER A 163 1.81 -0.95 14.35
C SER A 163 0.45 -0.27 14.51
N ASP A 164 0.29 0.67 15.44
CA ASP A 164 -0.96 1.40 15.62
C ASP A 164 -1.09 2.51 14.58
N ASP A 165 -2.05 2.37 13.67
CA ASP A 165 -2.41 3.45 12.77
C ASP A 165 -3.43 4.37 13.46
N VAL A 166 -3.12 5.66 13.53
CA VAL A 166 -3.97 6.66 14.18
C VAL A 166 -5.24 6.96 13.39
N MET A 167 -5.29 6.56 12.14
CA MET A 167 -6.44 6.72 11.29
C MET A 167 -7.44 5.58 11.54
N LEU A 168 -8.54 5.89 12.22
CA LEU A 168 -9.65 4.99 12.51
C LEU A 168 -9.33 3.77 13.39
N ASN A 169 -8.31 3.84 14.22
CA ASN A 169 -8.02 2.76 15.19
C ASN A 169 -7.75 1.41 14.52
N TYR A 170 -7.00 1.37 13.45
CA TYR A 170 -6.68 0.10 12.85
C TYR A 170 -5.19 -0.27 13.01
N GLN A 171 -4.88 -1.54 12.84
CA GLN A 171 -3.56 -2.11 13.05
C GLN A 171 -2.93 -2.48 11.73
N THR A 172 -1.63 -2.19 11.58
CA THR A 172 -0.83 -2.57 10.42
C THR A 172 0.55 -3.06 10.84
N ASN A 173 1.47 -3.27 9.90
CA ASN A 173 2.84 -3.64 10.21
C ASN A 173 3.64 -2.47 10.78
N ALA A 174 4.54 -2.78 11.71
CA ALA A 174 5.54 -1.85 12.16
C ALA A 174 6.77 -1.83 11.25
N TYR A 175 7.60 -0.79 11.34
CA TYR A 175 8.84 -0.72 10.57
C TYR A 175 9.82 -1.85 10.93
N HIS A 176 9.83 -2.31 12.18
CA HIS A 176 10.67 -3.42 12.59
C HIS A 176 10.24 -4.76 12.01
N ASP A 177 8.95 -4.95 11.69
CA ASP A 177 8.47 -6.15 11.00
C ASP A 177 9.10 -6.26 9.61
N ALA A 178 9.12 -5.16 8.85
CA ALA A 178 9.77 -5.12 7.55
C ALA A 178 11.27 -5.38 7.64
N ALA A 179 11.94 -4.90 8.69
CA ALA A 179 13.35 -5.16 8.93
C ALA A 179 13.60 -6.63 9.26
N ALA A 180 12.79 -7.23 10.13
CA ALA A 180 12.86 -8.64 10.48
C ALA A 180 12.59 -9.56 9.27
N ILE A 181 11.59 -9.25 8.46
CA ILE A 181 11.27 -9.97 7.22
C ILE A 181 12.46 -9.95 6.26
N ARG A 182 13.10 -8.81 6.07
CA ARG A 182 14.31 -8.71 5.21
C ARG A 182 15.44 -9.58 5.73
N GLU A 183 15.67 -9.58 7.03
CA GLU A 183 16.74 -10.40 7.63
C GLU A 183 16.46 -11.91 7.47
N VAL A 184 15.24 -12.34 7.76
CA VAL A 184 14.82 -13.75 7.67
C VAL A 184 14.88 -14.27 6.23
N LEU A 185 14.44 -13.48 5.28
CA LEU A 185 14.37 -13.86 3.86
C LEU A 185 15.62 -13.49 3.05
N GLY A 186 16.61 -12.83 3.66
CA GLY A 186 17.80 -12.36 2.97
C GLY A 186 17.51 -11.27 1.92
N LEU A 187 16.47 -10.46 2.13
CA LEU A 187 16.08 -9.41 1.22
C LEU A 187 16.78 -8.09 1.57
N ARG A 188 16.98 -7.28 0.54
CA ARG A 188 17.51 -5.91 0.68
C ARG A 188 16.44 -4.89 0.26
N PRO A 189 16.44 -3.68 0.85
CA PRO A 189 15.63 -2.59 0.32
C PRO A 189 16.12 -2.14 -1.05
N ILE A 190 15.37 -1.27 -1.72
CA ILE A 190 15.85 -0.63 -2.95
C ILE A 190 17.17 0.11 -2.67
N SER A 191 18.04 0.18 -3.68
CA SER A 191 19.41 0.69 -3.52
C SER A 191 19.50 2.12 -2.97
N GLU A 192 18.51 2.97 -3.27
CA GLU A 192 18.42 4.35 -2.78
C GLU A 192 18.17 4.40 -1.28
N PHE A 193 17.24 3.57 -0.80
CA PHE A 193 16.93 3.49 0.62
C PHE A 193 18.03 2.76 1.40
N ASP A 194 18.61 1.74 0.83
CA ASP A 194 19.75 1.01 1.41
C ASP A 194 20.93 1.95 1.69
N ARG A 195 21.34 2.73 0.69
CA ARG A 195 22.37 3.77 0.85
C ARG A 195 22.01 4.85 1.88
N TRP A 196 20.72 5.17 2.00
CA TRP A 196 20.27 6.12 3.02
C TRP A 196 20.40 5.51 4.42
N LEU A 197 19.99 4.27 4.61
CA LEU A 197 20.11 3.54 5.90
C LEU A 197 21.58 3.45 6.35
N GLU A 198 22.50 3.11 5.43
CA GLU A 198 23.93 3.07 5.71
C GLU A 198 24.49 4.45 6.07
N ARG A 199 24.13 5.47 5.31
CA ARG A 199 24.57 6.85 5.59
C ARG A 199 24.06 7.36 6.95
N MET A 200 22.88 6.93 7.37
CA MET A 200 22.31 7.25 8.69
C MET A 200 22.90 6.38 9.81
N GLY A 201 23.70 5.38 9.48
CA GLY A 201 24.26 4.44 10.42
C GLY A 201 23.24 3.47 11.03
N ILE A 202 22.07 3.33 10.39
CA ILE A 202 21.01 2.42 10.82
C ILE A 202 21.36 0.98 10.42
N THR A 203 22.03 0.84 9.26
CA THR A 203 22.56 -0.46 8.80
C THR A 203 24.04 -0.37 8.52
N GLU A 204 24.72 -1.52 8.65
CA GLU A 204 26.10 -1.76 8.23
C GLU A 204 26.15 -3.14 7.57
N ASP A 205 26.64 -3.20 6.32
CA ASP A 205 26.66 -4.42 5.50
C ASP A 205 25.26 -5.10 5.41
N GLY A 206 24.19 -4.29 5.40
CA GLY A 206 22.80 -4.75 5.31
C GLY A 206 22.21 -5.31 6.60
N ARG A 207 22.91 -5.21 7.72
CA ARG A 207 22.41 -5.61 9.05
C ARG A 207 22.10 -4.40 9.89
N LEU A 208 21.07 -4.50 10.74
CA LEU A 208 20.74 -3.46 11.69
C LEU A 208 21.89 -3.27 12.70
N THR A 209 22.21 -2.01 12.96
CA THR A 209 23.16 -1.60 14.00
C THR A 209 22.43 -1.34 15.33
N ALA A 210 23.18 -1.12 16.40
CA ALA A 210 22.62 -0.68 17.69
C ALA A 210 21.95 0.70 17.61
N ARG A 211 22.20 1.45 16.54
CA ARG A 211 21.59 2.76 16.28
C ARG A 211 20.17 2.63 15.67
N ALA A 212 19.81 1.47 15.17
CA ALA A 212 18.46 1.23 14.66
C ALA A 212 17.44 1.36 15.80
N GLY A 213 16.45 2.25 15.63
CA GLY A 213 15.45 2.54 16.64
C GLY A 213 15.88 3.57 17.72
N ASP A 214 17.10 4.09 17.65
CA ASP A 214 17.56 5.17 18.53
C ASP A 214 17.07 6.53 18.01
N PRO A 215 16.12 7.22 18.68
CA PRO A 215 15.61 8.51 18.25
C PRO A 215 16.60 9.64 18.44
N THR A 216 17.66 9.45 19.22
CA THR A 216 18.64 10.51 19.53
C THR A 216 19.41 10.97 18.31
N ILE A 217 19.46 10.19 17.23
CA ILE A 217 20.07 10.60 15.96
C ILE A 217 19.42 11.84 15.33
N PHE A 218 18.18 12.16 15.75
CA PHE A 218 17.45 13.34 15.29
C PHE A 218 17.48 14.49 16.29
N ALA A 219 18.06 14.29 17.47
CA ALA A 219 18.10 15.32 18.53
C ALA A 219 18.88 16.58 18.11
N GLU A 220 19.85 16.44 17.21
CA GLU A 220 20.63 17.57 16.67
C GLU A 220 19.88 18.37 15.60
N LEU A 221 18.70 17.91 15.17
CA LEU A 221 17.87 18.56 14.16
C LEU A 221 16.74 19.39 14.80
N LEU A 222 16.58 19.33 16.10
CA LEU A 222 15.60 20.06 16.90
C LEU A 222 16.27 21.24 17.64
#